data_f88953819db6d19845f31665198e837a
#
_entry.id   f88953819db6d19845f31665198e837a
#
_cell.length_a   1.000
_cell.length_b   1.000
_cell.length_c   1.000
_cell.angle_alpha   90.00
_cell.angle_beta   90.00
_cell.angle_gamma   90.00
#
_symmetry.space_group_name_H-M   'P 1'
#
loop_
_entity.id
_entity.type
_entity.pdbx_description
1 polymer ?
#
loop_
_entity_poly.entity_id
_entity_poly.type
_entity_poly.pdbx_seq_one_letter_code
_entity_poly.pdbx_strand_id
1 'polypeptide(L)'
;MDQELEEIRVVGEIEEEEEQQSNERREFRIFDIIETGNEIKDHRYFSSPSSLSPTSNKKIMQEWKILERNLPADSIYVRVYEERIDLLRAVIIGPSGTPYHDGLFFFDIQFPPDYPNVPPSVSYHSFGHRLNPNLYAKGAVCLSLINTWAGLRKNEKWIPSQSTIFQVLLSIQGLVLNAKPYFNEPLYLLENV
;
A
#
# COMPACT_ATOMS: atom_id res chain seq x y z
N MET A 1 24.32 50.31 18.78
CA MET A 1 25.33 49.30 18.36
C MET A 1 25.09 47.97 19.06
N ASP A 2 24.95 47.92 20.38
CA ASP A 2 24.67 46.66 21.10
C ASP A 2 23.24 46.11 20.84
N GLN A 3 22.24 46.98 20.70
CA GLN A 3 20.87 46.55 20.36
C GLN A 3 20.71 45.97 18.93
N GLU A 4 21.39 46.55 17.95
CA GLU A 4 21.38 46.06 16.58
C GLU A 4 22.08 44.68 16.45
N LEU A 5 23.12 44.44 17.24
CA LEU A 5 23.81 43.16 17.29
C LEU A 5 22.95 42.05 17.95
N GLU A 6 22.15 42.41 18.96
CA GLU A 6 21.23 41.52 19.65
C GLU A 6 20.05 41.12 18.75
N GLU A 7 19.48 42.07 18.00
CA GLU A 7 18.42 41.77 16.99
C GLU A 7 18.92 40.86 15.87
N ILE A 8 20.12 41.07 15.35
CA ILE A 8 20.70 40.20 14.32
C ILE A 8 20.93 38.78 14.86
N ARG A 9 21.34 38.66 16.12
CA ARG A 9 21.55 37.32 16.74
C ARG A 9 20.24 36.58 16.96
N VAL A 10 19.19 37.26 17.44
CA VAL A 10 17.86 36.66 17.64
C VAL A 10 17.24 36.22 16.32
N VAL A 11 17.37 37.01 15.24
CA VAL A 11 16.91 36.65 13.92
C VAL A 11 17.67 35.44 13.39
N GLY A 12 18.97 35.34 13.57
CA GLY A 12 19.77 34.20 13.18
C GLY A 12 19.39 32.91 13.92
N GLU A 13 19.14 33.01 15.24
CA GLU A 13 18.69 31.86 16.05
C GLU A 13 17.28 31.37 15.62
N ILE A 14 16.37 32.30 15.26
CA ILE A 14 15.03 31.93 14.72
C ILE A 14 15.15 31.29 13.34
N GLU A 15 16.00 31.80 12.47
CA GLU A 15 16.21 31.21 11.15
C GLU A 15 16.85 29.82 11.21
N GLU A 16 17.78 29.59 12.15
CA GLU A 16 18.38 28.27 12.41
C GLU A 16 17.36 27.28 13.01
N GLU A 17 16.48 27.74 13.91
CA GLU A 17 15.40 26.90 14.46
C GLU A 17 14.32 26.58 13.40
N GLU A 18 13.97 27.53 12.53
CA GLU A 18 13.06 27.29 11.42
C GLU A 18 13.67 26.37 10.34
N GLU A 19 14.98 26.48 10.09
CA GLU A 19 15.69 25.58 9.17
C GLU A 19 15.86 24.19 9.76
N GLN A 20 16.08 24.04 11.07
CA GLN A 20 16.07 22.76 11.78
C GLN A 20 14.67 22.15 11.82
N GLN A 21 13.61 22.91 12.09
CA GLN A 21 12.23 22.44 12.00
C GLN A 21 11.79 22.11 10.57
N SER A 22 12.31 22.80 9.56
CA SER A 22 12.04 22.49 8.16
C SER A 22 12.77 21.24 7.68
N ASN A 23 13.93 20.93 8.24
CA ASN A 23 14.70 19.71 7.99
C ASN A 23 14.15 18.49 8.75
N GLU A 24 13.37 18.70 9.80
CA GLU A 24 12.52 17.69 10.44
C GLU A 24 11.17 17.49 9.74
N ARG A 25 10.94 18.01 8.56
CA ARG A 25 9.91 17.47 7.65
C ARG A 25 10.29 16.02 7.43
N ARG A 26 9.63 15.13 8.20
CA ARG A 26 9.78 13.67 8.11
C ARG A 26 9.79 13.33 6.63
N GLU A 27 10.96 12.97 6.13
CA GLU A 27 11.11 12.46 4.79
C GLU A 27 10.02 11.40 4.60
N PHE A 28 9.15 11.55 3.63
CA PHE A 28 7.98 10.67 3.49
C PHE A 28 8.47 9.28 3.11
N ARG A 29 8.73 8.46 4.13
CA ARG A 29 9.35 7.14 3.98
C ARG A 29 8.49 6.24 3.11
N ILE A 30 9.14 5.45 2.27
CA ILE A 30 8.49 4.44 1.42
C ILE A 30 7.83 3.37 2.28
N PHE A 31 8.48 2.92 3.34
CA PHE A 31 7.97 2.01 4.35
C PHE A 31 8.06 2.66 5.73
N ASP A 32 6.98 2.62 6.49
CA ASP A 32 6.96 3.16 7.83
C ASP A 32 6.06 2.33 8.76
N ILE A 33 6.46 2.27 10.04
CA ILE A 33 5.71 1.62 11.11
C ILE A 33 5.02 2.71 11.92
N ILE A 34 3.69 2.66 11.95
CA ILE A 34 2.87 3.64 12.66
C ILE A 34 2.60 3.14 14.07
N GLU A 35 3.10 3.89 15.06
CA GLU A 35 2.69 3.74 16.45
C GLU A 35 1.21 4.10 16.58
N THR A 36 0.42 3.23 17.15
CA THR A 36 -1.02 3.30 17.04
C THR A 36 -1.62 4.41 17.86
N GLY A 37 -2.42 5.20 17.19
CA GLY A 37 -3.33 6.21 17.72
C GLY A 37 -4.67 6.14 16.97
N ASN A 38 -5.30 7.31 16.75
CA ASN A 38 -6.57 7.42 16.03
C ASN A 38 -6.47 7.16 14.51
N GLU A 39 -5.28 7.04 13.95
CA GLU A 39 -5.00 7.07 12.52
C GLU A 39 -5.45 5.82 11.75
N ILE A 40 -5.78 4.73 12.45
CA ILE A 40 -6.20 3.46 11.83
C ILE A 40 -7.72 3.26 11.72
N LYS A 41 -8.52 4.11 12.36
CA LYS A 41 -9.98 3.91 12.47
C LYS A 41 -10.72 3.88 11.14
N ASP A 42 -10.18 4.52 10.12
CA ASP A 42 -10.71 4.54 8.77
C ASP A 42 -10.26 3.34 7.91
N HIS A 43 -9.39 2.48 8.44
CA HIS A 43 -8.93 1.29 7.75
C HIS A 43 -10.08 0.28 7.58
N ARG A 44 -10.27 -0.21 6.35
CA ARG A 44 -11.38 -1.10 5.96
C ARG A 44 -11.60 -2.28 6.90
N TYR A 45 -10.51 -2.81 7.44
CA TYR A 45 -10.52 -4.01 8.29
C TYR A 45 -10.28 -3.69 9.77
N PHE A 46 -10.38 -2.43 10.19
CA PHE A 46 -10.14 -2.04 11.59
C PHE A 46 -11.01 -2.82 12.57
N SER A 47 -12.31 -2.95 12.26
CA SER A 47 -13.28 -3.66 13.11
C SER A 47 -13.20 -5.19 13.00
N SER A 48 -12.38 -5.73 12.10
CA SER A 48 -12.18 -7.17 11.99
C SER A 48 -11.34 -7.68 13.16
N PRO A 49 -11.68 -8.86 13.73
CA PRO A 49 -10.90 -9.42 14.82
C PRO A 49 -9.47 -9.78 14.33
N SER A 50 -8.48 -9.48 15.17
CA SER A 50 -7.11 -9.95 14.99
C SER A 50 -6.92 -11.20 15.85
N SER A 51 -6.74 -12.36 15.22
CA SER A 51 -6.50 -13.64 15.92
C SER A 51 -5.38 -14.41 15.23
N LEU A 52 -4.20 -13.78 15.16
CA LEU A 52 -3.03 -14.35 14.49
C LEU A 52 -2.39 -15.46 15.33
N SER A 53 -1.98 -16.53 14.67
CA SER A 53 -1.12 -17.55 15.27
C SER A 53 0.33 -17.05 15.42
N PRO A 54 1.15 -17.62 16.31
CA PRO A 54 2.58 -17.30 16.39
C PRO A 54 3.32 -17.49 15.05
N THR A 55 2.89 -18.47 14.26
CA THR A 55 3.45 -18.75 12.93
C THR A 55 3.10 -17.64 11.95
N SER A 56 1.84 -17.18 11.95
CA SER A 56 1.38 -16.06 11.13
C SER A 56 2.10 -14.78 11.49
N ASN A 57 2.27 -14.48 12.79
CA ASN A 57 3.03 -13.32 13.26
C ASN A 57 4.45 -13.31 12.72
N LYS A 58 5.17 -14.46 12.85
CA LYS A 58 6.54 -14.58 12.33
C LYS A 58 6.60 -14.35 10.82
N LYS A 59 5.62 -14.87 10.08
CA LYS A 59 5.56 -14.69 8.62
C LYS A 59 5.27 -13.23 8.24
N ILE A 60 4.35 -12.57 8.93
CA ILE A 60 4.03 -11.14 8.71
C ILE A 60 5.27 -10.27 8.95
N MET A 61 6.02 -10.52 10.02
CA MET A 61 7.27 -9.81 10.29
C MET A 61 8.34 -10.05 9.21
N GLN A 62 8.31 -11.19 8.52
CA GLN A 62 9.15 -11.43 7.33
C GLN A 62 8.67 -10.61 6.13
N GLU A 63 7.33 -10.51 5.93
CA GLU A 63 6.77 -9.66 4.88
C GLU A 63 7.17 -8.17 5.06
N TRP A 64 7.12 -7.66 6.30
CA TRP A 64 7.56 -6.28 6.58
C TRP A 64 9.02 -6.05 6.16
N LYS A 65 9.93 -7.00 6.49
CA LYS A 65 11.34 -6.91 6.07
C LYS A 65 11.51 -6.97 4.55
N ILE A 66 10.66 -7.74 3.85
CA ILE A 66 10.68 -7.79 2.39
C ILE A 66 10.24 -6.46 1.80
N LEU A 67 9.16 -5.88 2.33
CA LEU A 67 8.66 -4.57 1.89
C LEU A 67 9.68 -3.48 2.13
N GLU A 68 10.20 -3.36 3.35
CA GLU A 68 11.20 -2.35 3.73
C GLU A 68 12.42 -2.33 2.78
N ARG A 69 12.85 -3.52 2.32
CA ARG A 69 14.06 -3.66 1.49
C ARG A 69 13.83 -3.51 -0.01
N ASN A 70 12.63 -3.86 -0.49
CA ASN A 70 12.43 -4.09 -1.92
C ASN A 70 11.36 -3.18 -2.55
N LEU A 71 10.62 -2.37 -1.77
CA LEU A 71 9.65 -1.46 -2.36
C LEU A 71 10.34 -0.53 -3.37
N PRO A 72 9.77 -0.38 -4.59
CA PRO A 72 10.33 0.51 -5.58
C PRO A 72 10.19 1.97 -5.12
N ALA A 73 11.29 2.71 -5.21
CA ALA A 73 11.30 4.13 -4.88
C ALA A 73 10.24 4.88 -5.70
N ASP A 74 9.62 5.86 -5.07
CA ASP A 74 8.71 6.85 -5.68
C ASP A 74 7.47 6.27 -6.38
N SER A 75 7.10 5.01 -6.10
CA SER A 75 5.94 4.41 -6.75
C SER A 75 5.00 3.61 -5.84
N ILE A 76 5.48 3.01 -4.77
CA ILE A 76 4.66 2.27 -3.80
C ILE A 76 5.10 2.65 -2.38
N TYR A 77 4.15 3.12 -1.59
CA TYR A 77 4.36 3.51 -0.20
C TYR A 77 3.52 2.61 0.70
N VAL A 78 4.09 2.17 1.82
CA VAL A 78 3.44 1.25 2.74
C VAL A 78 3.50 1.77 4.17
N ARG A 79 2.37 1.61 4.87
CA ARG A 79 2.24 1.82 6.32
C ARG A 79 1.75 0.55 6.96
N VAL A 80 2.42 0.14 8.02
CA VAL A 80 2.04 -0.99 8.88
C VAL A 80 1.84 -0.49 10.29
N TYR A 81 1.12 -1.25 11.13
CA TYR A 81 0.67 -0.76 12.43
C TYR A 81 1.16 -1.67 13.55
N GLU A 82 1.78 -1.08 14.58
CA GLU A 82 2.42 -1.81 15.66
C GLU A 82 1.45 -2.65 16.48
N GLU A 83 0.29 -2.10 16.84
CA GLU A 83 -0.74 -2.80 17.61
C GLU A 83 -1.62 -3.74 16.75
N ARG A 84 -1.64 -3.55 15.43
CA ARG A 84 -2.46 -4.30 14.48
C ARG A 84 -1.57 -4.78 13.32
N ILE A 85 -0.60 -5.65 13.66
CA ILE A 85 0.36 -6.19 12.69
C ILE A 85 -0.29 -6.95 11.53
N ASP A 86 -1.55 -7.35 11.70
CA ASP A 86 -2.41 -7.94 10.66
C ASP A 86 -2.88 -6.92 9.61
N LEU A 87 -2.72 -5.62 9.85
CA LEU A 87 -3.18 -4.56 8.95
C LEU A 87 -2.01 -3.86 8.25
N LEU A 88 -2.26 -3.49 7.01
CA LEU A 88 -1.33 -2.74 6.18
C LEU A 88 -2.13 -1.82 5.26
N ARG A 89 -1.68 -0.58 5.09
CA ARG A 89 -2.16 0.34 4.04
C ARG A 89 -1.07 0.57 3.03
N ALA A 90 -1.41 0.47 1.75
CA ALA A 90 -0.50 0.79 0.66
C ALA A 90 -1.07 1.90 -0.22
N VAL A 91 -0.19 2.74 -0.74
CA VAL A 91 -0.48 3.70 -1.81
C VAL A 91 0.38 3.33 -3.01
N ILE A 92 -0.26 3.15 -4.16
CA ILE A 92 0.42 2.89 -5.42
C ILE A 92 0.22 4.12 -6.31
N ILE A 93 1.32 4.71 -6.77
CA ILE A 93 1.29 5.77 -7.77
C ILE A 93 1.06 5.12 -9.13
N GLY A 94 0.09 5.63 -9.87
CA GLY A 94 -0.24 5.14 -11.21
C GLY A 94 0.95 5.27 -12.17
N PRO A 95 1.35 4.17 -12.86
CA PRO A 95 2.55 4.16 -13.68
C PRO A 95 2.47 5.13 -14.87
N SER A 96 3.62 5.73 -15.21
CA SER A 96 3.76 6.55 -16.42
C SER A 96 3.36 5.78 -17.67
N GLY A 97 2.75 6.45 -18.64
CA GLY A 97 2.27 5.84 -19.88
C GLY A 97 0.98 5.02 -19.74
N THR A 98 0.29 5.12 -18.60
CA THR A 98 -1.01 4.49 -18.35
C THR A 98 -2.10 5.56 -18.16
N PRO A 99 -3.40 5.21 -18.28
CA PRO A 99 -4.49 6.12 -17.92
C PRO A 99 -4.49 6.53 -16.45
N TYR A 100 -3.69 5.89 -15.63
CA TYR A 100 -3.59 6.06 -14.17
C TYR A 100 -2.43 6.96 -13.75
N HIS A 101 -1.62 7.44 -14.68
CA HIS A 101 -0.42 8.25 -14.46
C HIS A 101 -0.61 9.30 -13.37
N ASP A 102 0.31 9.32 -12.40
CA ASP A 102 0.35 10.22 -11.24
C ASP A 102 -0.86 10.14 -10.28
N GLY A 103 -1.83 9.26 -10.55
CA GLY A 103 -2.95 9.01 -9.64
C GLY A 103 -2.50 8.25 -8.38
N LEU A 104 -3.09 8.57 -7.22
CA LEU A 104 -2.84 7.87 -5.96
C LEU A 104 -3.93 6.81 -5.72
N PHE A 105 -3.53 5.54 -5.68
CA PHE A 105 -4.42 4.41 -5.47
C PHE A 105 -4.19 3.81 -4.09
N PHE A 106 -5.16 3.95 -3.20
CA PHE A 106 -5.08 3.49 -1.80
C PHE A 106 -5.67 2.09 -1.66
N PHE A 107 -4.96 1.23 -0.94
CA PHE A 107 -5.37 -0.14 -0.66
C PHE A 107 -5.23 -0.44 0.83
N ASP A 108 -6.30 -0.96 1.44
CA ASP A 108 -6.27 -1.55 2.77
C ASP A 108 -6.13 -3.06 2.65
N ILE A 109 -5.25 -3.62 3.43
CA ILE A 109 -4.87 -5.02 3.36
C ILE A 109 -4.92 -5.61 4.77
N GLN A 110 -5.49 -6.84 4.87
CA GLN A 110 -5.50 -7.60 6.11
C GLN A 110 -4.88 -8.98 5.87
N PHE A 111 -3.96 -9.36 6.74
CA PHE A 111 -3.47 -10.73 6.82
C PHE A 111 -4.46 -11.57 7.64
N PRO A 112 -5.06 -12.62 7.03
CA PRO A 112 -6.02 -13.47 7.74
C PRO A 112 -5.34 -14.34 8.81
N PRO A 113 -6.10 -14.91 9.78
CA PRO A 113 -5.55 -15.77 10.83
C PRO A 113 -4.72 -16.93 10.30
N ASP A 114 -5.12 -17.52 9.17
CA ASP A 114 -4.43 -18.64 8.53
C ASP A 114 -3.33 -18.22 7.56
N TYR A 115 -2.92 -16.95 7.56
CA TYR A 115 -1.80 -16.51 6.74
C TYR A 115 -0.51 -17.26 7.11
N PRO A 116 0.29 -17.74 6.15
CA PRO A 116 0.22 -17.57 4.69
C PRO A 116 -0.57 -18.65 3.94
N ASN A 117 -1.24 -19.59 4.60
CA ASN A 117 -2.01 -20.65 3.92
C ASN A 117 -3.15 -20.07 3.07
N VAL A 118 -3.69 -18.93 3.49
CA VAL A 118 -4.68 -18.14 2.80
C VAL A 118 -4.05 -16.80 2.39
N PRO A 119 -4.32 -16.27 1.18
CA PRO A 119 -3.81 -14.99 0.75
C PRO A 119 -4.35 -13.85 1.61
N PRO A 120 -3.70 -12.66 1.58
CA PRO A 120 -4.22 -11.47 2.25
C PRO A 120 -5.53 -11.02 1.61
N SER A 121 -6.40 -10.41 2.41
CA SER A 121 -7.58 -9.68 1.94
C SER A 121 -7.15 -8.29 1.50
N VAL A 122 -7.57 -7.85 0.31
CA VAL A 122 -7.23 -6.55 -0.25
C VAL A 122 -8.48 -5.78 -0.60
N SER A 123 -8.57 -4.53 -0.17
CA SER A 123 -9.65 -3.61 -0.51
C SER A 123 -9.10 -2.32 -1.10
N TYR A 124 -9.65 -1.89 -2.22
CA TYR A 124 -9.34 -0.64 -2.87
C TYR A 124 -10.24 0.50 -2.35
N HIS A 125 -9.67 1.67 -2.10
CA HIS A 125 -10.44 2.89 -1.77
C HIS A 125 -11.05 3.48 -3.04
N SER A 126 -12.22 2.99 -3.42
CA SER A 126 -12.88 3.30 -4.69
C SER A 126 -13.62 4.64 -4.69
N PHE A 127 -13.94 5.18 -3.51
CA PHE A 127 -14.85 6.34 -3.37
C PHE A 127 -16.16 6.20 -4.18
N GLY A 128 -16.63 4.95 -4.37
CA GLY A 128 -17.83 4.64 -5.14
C GLY A 128 -17.62 4.54 -6.66
N HIS A 129 -16.40 4.68 -7.16
CA HIS A 129 -16.09 4.66 -8.59
C HIS A 129 -15.43 3.34 -9.03
N ARG A 130 -15.82 2.84 -10.19
CA ARG A 130 -15.14 1.73 -10.86
C ARG A 130 -14.16 2.31 -11.89
N LEU A 131 -12.90 2.47 -11.51
CA LEU A 131 -11.88 3.08 -12.38
C LEU A 131 -11.14 2.06 -13.24
N ASN A 132 -11.32 0.77 -12.98
CA ASN A 132 -10.61 -0.32 -13.65
C ASN A 132 -11.50 -1.57 -13.66
N PRO A 133 -11.46 -2.44 -14.68
CA PRO A 133 -12.17 -3.71 -14.67
C PRO A 133 -11.90 -4.56 -13.42
N ASN A 134 -10.67 -4.53 -12.89
CA ASN A 134 -10.25 -5.28 -11.71
C ASN A 134 -10.47 -4.54 -10.38
N LEU A 135 -10.81 -3.24 -10.40
CA LEU A 135 -11.04 -2.40 -9.21
C LEU A 135 -12.51 -1.97 -9.15
N TYR A 136 -13.28 -2.66 -8.32
CA TYR A 136 -14.73 -2.50 -8.25
C TYR A 136 -15.15 -1.32 -7.37
N ALA A 137 -16.30 -0.73 -7.68
CA ALA A 137 -16.85 0.42 -6.96
C ALA A 137 -17.09 0.18 -5.45
N LYS A 138 -17.19 -1.07 -5.01
CA LYS A 138 -17.32 -1.47 -3.59
C LYS A 138 -15.97 -1.81 -2.93
N GLY A 139 -14.85 -1.56 -3.63
CA GLY A 139 -13.50 -1.79 -3.11
C GLY A 139 -12.93 -3.18 -3.38
N ALA A 140 -13.69 -4.10 -3.99
CA ALA A 140 -13.13 -5.41 -4.34
C ALA A 140 -12.02 -5.30 -5.40
N VAL A 141 -10.97 -6.10 -5.21
CA VAL A 141 -9.82 -6.19 -6.11
C VAL A 141 -9.81 -7.59 -6.74
N CYS A 142 -9.86 -7.67 -8.07
CA CYS A 142 -9.74 -8.92 -8.82
C CYS A 142 -8.29 -9.14 -9.24
N LEU A 143 -7.64 -10.14 -8.62
CA LEU A 143 -6.28 -10.54 -8.92
C LEU A 143 -6.11 -12.04 -8.67
N SER A 144 -5.52 -12.77 -9.61
CA SER A 144 -5.29 -14.22 -9.48
C SER A 144 -4.45 -14.54 -8.25
N LEU A 145 -3.42 -13.73 -7.99
CA LEU A 145 -2.50 -13.94 -6.88
C LEU A 145 -3.16 -13.89 -5.49
N ILE A 146 -4.29 -13.20 -5.33
CA ILE A 146 -5.08 -13.22 -4.08
C ILE A 146 -6.34 -14.08 -4.18
N ASN A 147 -6.42 -14.97 -5.17
CA ASN A 147 -7.52 -15.91 -5.41
C ASN A 147 -8.90 -15.24 -5.63
N THR A 148 -8.96 -13.96 -5.98
CA THR A 148 -10.20 -13.25 -6.30
C THR A 148 -10.52 -13.24 -7.80
N TRP A 149 -9.65 -13.80 -8.60
CA TRP A 149 -9.80 -14.00 -10.04
C TRP A 149 -9.47 -15.44 -10.43
N ALA A 150 -10.23 -15.99 -11.38
CA ALA A 150 -9.97 -17.33 -11.89
C ALA A 150 -8.75 -17.33 -12.83
N GLY A 151 -7.56 -17.29 -12.26
CA GLY A 151 -6.30 -17.38 -13.02
C GLY A 151 -6.26 -18.62 -13.91
N LEU A 152 -5.74 -18.48 -15.13
CA LEU A 152 -5.68 -19.56 -16.13
C LEU A 152 -4.63 -20.60 -15.77
N ARG A 153 -3.61 -20.23 -14.98
CA ARG A 153 -2.47 -21.09 -14.60
C ARG A 153 -2.37 -21.23 -13.08
N LYS A 154 -1.93 -22.40 -12.62
CA LYS A 154 -1.75 -22.67 -11.17
C LYS A 154 -0.72 -21.75 -10.51
N ASN A 155 0.32 -21.35 -11.21
CA ASN A 155 1.38 -20.46 -10.72
C ASN A 155 1.00 -18.98 -10.65
N GLU A 156 -0.19 -18.62 -11.14
CA GLU A 156 -0.75 -17.27 -11.00
C GLU A 156 -1.49 -17.09 -9.66
N LYS A 157 -1.78 -18.20 -8.95
CA LYS A 157 -2.50 -18.21 -7.68
C LYS A 157 -1.56 -18.12 -6.49
N TRP A 158 -2.11 -17.81 -5.33
CA TRP A 158 -1.38 -17.80 -4.07
C TRP A 158 -0.74 -19.14 -3.76
N ILE A 159 0.57 -19.13 -3.54
CA ILE A 159 1.36 -20.28 -3.09
C ILE A 159 1.95 -19.91 -1.72
N PRO A 160 1.49 -20.54 -0.60
CA PRO A 160 1.82 -20.14 0.77
C PRO A 160 3.31 -20.00 1.08
N SER A 161 4.14 -20.84 0.46
CA SER A 161 5.60 -20.87 0.69
C SER A 161 6.38 -19.89 -0.18
N GLN A 162 5.76 -19.30 -1.20
CA GLN A 162 6.46 -18.52 -2.24
C GLN A 162 5.86 -17.12 -2.41
N SER A 163 4.53 -17.01 -2.34
CA SER A 163 3.84 -15.73 -2.55
C SER A 163 4.05 -14.77 -1.37
N THR A 164 4.18 -13.49 -1.68
CA THR A 164 4.39 -12.40 -0.72
C THR A 164 3.46 -11.23 -0.99
N ILE A 165 3.22 -10.41 0.03
CA ILE A 165 2.44 -9.16 -0.16
C ILE A 165 3.17 -8.20 -1.11
N PHE A 166 4.50 -8.21 -1.14
CA PHE A 166 5.28 -7.43 -2.09
C PHE A 166 4.92 -7.78 -3.54
N GLN A 167 4.80 -9.08 -3.88
CA GLN A 167 4.35 -9.51 -5.21
C GLN A 167 2.91 -9.08 -5.50
N VAL A 168 2.02 -9.06 -4.50
CA VAL A 168 0.65 -8.56 -4.66
C VAL A 168 0.65 -7.09 -5.07
N LEU A 169 1.42 -6.23 -4.37
CA LEU A 169 1.51 -4.81 -4.68
C LEU A 169 2.09 -4.55 -6.07
N LEU A 170 3.17 -5.26 -6.44
CA LEU A 170 3.74 -5.17 -7.79
C LEU A 170 2.77 -5.67 -8.87
N SER A 171 2.00 -6.73 -8.58
CA SER A 171 0.99 -7.24 -9.51
C SER A 171 -0.16 -6.25 -9.71
N ILE A 172 -0.59 -5.55 -8.67
CA ILE A 172 -1.57 -4.48 -8.81
C ILE A 172 -1.01 -3.37 -9.70
N GLN A 173 0.22 -2.91 -9.44
CA GLN A 173 0.85 -1.86 -10.21
C GLN A 173 1.03 -2.25 -11.68
N GLY A 174 1.58 -3.43 -11.96
CA GLY A 174 1.98 -3.83 -13.32
C GLY A 174 0.86 -4.47 -14.14
N LEU A 175 -0.05 -5.21 -13.50
CA LEU A 175 -1.09 -5.97 -14.21
C LEU A 175 -2.46 -5.29 -14.17
N VAL A 176 -2.77 -4.57 -13.09
CA VAL A 176 -4.07 -3.89 -12.94
C VAL A 176 -3.99 -2.45 -13.46
N LEU A 177 -3.00 -1.67 -13.00
CA LEU A 177 -2.82 -0.27 -13.39
C LEU A 177 -1.98 -0.14 -14.69
N ASN A 178 -2.26 -0.96 -15.68
CA ASN A 178 -1.51 -1.03 -16.93
C ASN A 178 -2.04 -0.06 -18.00
N ALA A 179 -1.32 0.02 -19.15
CA ALA A 179 -1.65 0.93 -20.24
C ALA A 179 -2.93 0.57 -21.01
N LYS A 180 -3.42 -0.67 -20.88
CA LYS A 180 -4.58 -1.17 -21.61
C LYS A 180 -5.56 -1.91 -20.69
N PRO A 181 -6.11 -1.22 -19.66
CA PRO A 181 -6.90 -1.87 -18.61
C PRO A 181 -8.17 -2.55 -19.10
N TYR A 182 -8.73 -2.12 -20.21
CA TYR A 182 -9.90 -2.77 -20.83
C TYR A 182 -9.66 -4.26 -21.08
N PHE A 183 -8.44 -4.65 -21.45
CA PHE A 183 -8.08 -6.03 -21.73
C PHE A 183 -7.75 -6.87 -20.50
N ASN A 184 -7.82 -6.30 -19.30
CA ASN A 184 -7.64 -7.07 -18.08
C ASN A 184 -8.78 -8.06 -17.81
N GLU A 185 -9.97 -7.83 -18.38
CA GLU A 185 -11.11 -8.76 -18.34
C GLU A 185 -11.31 -9.48 -19.69
N PRO A 186 -11.07 -10.80 -19.75
CA PRO A 186 -11.23 -11.57 -20.99
C PRO A 186 -12.65 -11.50 -21.60
N LEU A 187 -13.67 -11.26 -20.78
CA LEU A 187 -15.05 -11.18 -21.26
C LEU A 187 -15.30 -10.01 -22.22
N TYR A 188 -14.58 -8.89 -22.05
CA TYR A 188 -14.67 -7.77 -22.98
C TYR A 188 -14.06 -8.05 -24.36
N LEU A 189 -13.19 -9.07 -24.47
CA LEU A 189 -12.64 -9.51 -25.75
C LEU A 189 -13.68 -10.27 -26.59
N LEU A 190 -14.71 -10.84 -25.94
CA LEU A 190 -15.75 -11.63 -26.61
C LEU A 190 -16.93 -10.78 -27.10
N GLU A 191 -17.08 -9.54 -26.61
CA GLU A 191 -18.17 -8.63 -26.99
C GLU A 191 -17.90 -7.89 -28.31
N ASN A 192 -16.68 -7.99 -28.88
CA ASN A 192 -16.24 -7.30 -30.09
C ASN A 192 -15.87 -8.25 -31.24
N VAL A 193 -16.41 -9.49 -31.25
CA VAL A 193 -16.26 -10.46 -32.37
C VAL A 193 -17.60 -10.69 -33.02
#